data_1ec71dd2f715e7bb3734323cf9e2f10b
#
_entry.id   1ec71dd2f715e7bb3734323cf9e2f10b
#
_cell.length_a   1.000
_cell.length_b   1.000
_cell.length_c   1.000
_cell.angle_alpha   90.00
_cell.angle_beta   90.00
_cell.angle_gamma   90.00
#
_symmetry.space_group_name_H-M   'P 1'
#
loop_
_entity.id
_entity.type
_entity.pdbx_description
1 polymer ?
#
loop_
_entity_poly.entity_id
_entity_poly.type
_entity_poly.pdbx_seq_one_letter_code
_entity_poly.pdbx_strand_id
1 'polypeptide(L)'
;MSFNVKKNNKIVCLLLSAMTTVLFASASSVCTAVAAPNVTASTEEERLALPVQSNETEDWPAGPKISAESAILIDADSHAILYAKNIHEQLYPASTTKLLTCLIAAENGNLDDTVTFSHTAVSSVPSDGSNMGIDEGQSLPLEKCLYGIMVGSANEAANAVAEYISGSIPEFATLMNKKAAELGCQDSHFANANGIHEDDHYTSAYDLSLIGAAFFHNDALAKIGNTPQYHFTPTEGQPDDFYLKNKRKLITGEIPCD
;
A
#
# COMPACT_ATOMS: atom_id res chain seq x y z
N MET A 1 10.38 -52.73 -45.21
CA MET A 1 11.10 -51.97 -46.24
C MET A 1 11.96 -50.96 -45.56
N SER A 2 13.25 -51.18 -45.69
CA SER A 2 14.35 -50.34 -45.15
C SER A 2 14.54 -49.07 -45.99
N PHE A 3 14.89 -47.97 -45.38
CA PHE A 3 15.93 -47.12 -45.97
C PHE A 3 16.60 -46.24 -44.87
N ASN A 4 17.84 -46.53 -44.76
CA ASN A 4 18.89 -45.91 -43.96
C ASN A 4 19.56 -44.81 -44.79
N VAL A 5 19.75 -43.60 -44.26
CA VAL A 5 20.78 -42.70 -44.80
C VAL A 5 21.46 -41.93 -43.66
N LYS A 6 22.69 -42.35 -43.43
CA LYS A 6 23.73 -41.54 -42.77
C LYS A 6 24.11 -40.36 -43.64
N LYS A 7 24.44 -39.19 -43.05
CA LYS A 7 25.65 -38.46 -43.45
C LYS A 7 26.08 -37.42 -42.42
N ASN A 8 27.33 -37.53 -42.08
CA ASN A 8 28.19 -36.61 -41.33
C ASN A 8 28.23 -35.19 -41.93
N ASN A 9 28.34 -34.19 -41.10
CA ASN A 9 29.16 -33.05 -41.45
C ASN A 9 29.88 -32.49 -40.22
N LYS A 10 31.16 -32.46 -40.31
CA LYS A 10 32.14 -31.89 -39.41
C LYS A 10 31.99 -30.38 -39.40
N ILE A 11 31.83 -29.77 -38.22
CA ILE A 11 31.97 -28.34 -38.05
C ILE A 11 33.35 -28.07 -37.46
N VAL A 12 34.12 -27.32 -38.22
CA VAL A 12 35.45 -26.84 -37.90
C VAL A 12 35.32 -25.74 -36.82
N CYS A 13 35.95 -25.94 -35.65
CA CYS A 13 36.16 -24.89 -34.67
C CYS A 13 37.23 -23.89 -35.18
N LEU A 14 36.81 -22.68 -35.44
CA LEU A 14 37.72 -21.51 -35.54
C LEU A 14 37.74 -20.80 -34.18
N LEU A 15 38.85 -20.95 -33.49
CA LEU A 15 39.18 -20.13 -32.31
C LEU A 15 39.58 -18.73 -32.78
N LEU A 16 38.71 -17.75 -32.60
CA LEU A 16 39.09 -16.32 -32.61
C LEU A 16 39.18 -15.84 -31.16
N SER A 17 40.42 -15.66 -30.73
CA SER A 17 40.77 -14.94 -29.50
C SER A 17 40.44 -13.47 -29.70
N ALA A 18 39.36 -12.97 -29.12
CA ALA A 18 39.12 -11.54 -28.96
C ALA A 18 39.33 -11.18 -27.49
N MET A 19 40.42 -10.51 -27.22
CA MET A 19 40.70 -9.83 -25.96
C MET A 19 39.69 -8.71 -25.79
N THR A 20 38.60 -8.94 -25.03
CA THR A 20 37.72 -7.88 -24.61
C THR A 20 38.22 -7.32 -23.29
N THR A 21 38.80 -6.13 -23.38
CA THR A 21 39.08 -5.24 -22.25
C THR A 21 37.74 -4.91 -21.57
N VAL A 22 37.49 -5.49 -20.37
CA VAL A 22 36.33 -5.11 -19.54
C VAL A 22 36.63 -3.76 -18.92
N LEU A 23 36.09 -2.68 -19.50
CA LEU A 23 35.94 -1.41 -18.81
C LEU A 23 34.93 -1.60 -17.69
N PHE A 24 35.39 -1.62 -16.44
CA PHE A 24 34.54 -1.38 -15.29
C PHE A 24 34.09 0.09 -15.34
N ALA A 25 32.95 0.35 -15.97
CA ALA A 25 32.21 1.56 -15.72
C ALA A 25 31.64 1.43 -14.29
N SER A 26 32.26 2.12 -13.35
CA SER A 26 31.64 2.37 -12.03
C SER A 26 30.37 3.16 -12.29
N ALA A 27 29.24 2.48 -12.30
CA ALA A 27 27.95 3.12 -12.20
C ALA A 27 27.89 3.77 -10.80
N SER A 28 28.25 5.04 -10.74
CA SER A 28 27.88 5.90 -9.63
C SER A 28 26.37 5.91 -9.64
N SER A 29 25.76 5.18 -8.69
CA SER A 29 24.34 5.38 -8.36
C SER A 29 24.21 6.84 -7.94
N VAL A 30 23.75 7.67 -8.87
CA VAL A 30 23.26 8.99 -8.54
C VAL A 30 21.98 8.71 -7.75
N CYS A 31 22.11 8.78 -6.43
CA CYS A 31 20.96 8.89 -5.56
C CYS A 31 20.32 10.24 -5.92
N THR A 32 19.38 10.24 -6.86
CA THR A 32 18.52 11.39 -7.08
C THR A 32 17.72 11.53 -5.80
N ALA A 33 18.01 12.57 -5.03
CA ALA A 33 17.15 12.98 -3.94
C ALA A 33 15.75 13.16 -4.54
N VAL A 34 14.84 12.28 -4.17
CA VAL A 34 13.43 12.41 -4.56
C VAL A 34 12.93 13.66 -3.87
N ALA A 35 12.47 14.63 -4.63
CA ALA A 35 11.91 15.85 -4.08
C ALA A 35 10.64 15.49 -3.28
N ALA A 36 10.45 16.12 -2.12
CA ALA A 36 9.23 16.00 -1.34
C ALA A 36 8.00 16.33 -2.22
N PRO A 37 6.83 15.70 -1.94
CA PRO A 37 5.61 15.99 -2.66
C PRO A 37 5.31 17.49 -2.73
N ASN A 38 5.01 17.98 -3.91
CA ASN A 38 4.76 19.38 -4.15
C ASN A 38 3.24 19.63 -4.18
N VAL A 39 2.67 20.07 -3.07
CA VAL A 39 1.25 20.44 -2.99
C VAL A 39 1.02 21.70 -3.85
N THR A 40 0.41 21.52 -5.02
CA THR A 40 0.29 22.59 -6.03
C THR A 40 -0.95 23.47 -5.85
N ALA A 41 -2.00 22.97 -5.18
CA ALA A 41 -3.26 23.68 -4.96
C ALA A 41 -3.55 23.84 -3.47
N SER A 42 -3.34 25.06 -2.95
CA SER A 42 -3.42 25.36 -1.51
C SER A 42 -4.84 25.70 -1.04
N THR A 43 -5.67 26.28 -1.89
CA THR A 43 -7.03 26.66 -1.57
C THR A 43 -8.08 25.71 -2.16
N GLU A 44 -9.29 25.72 -1.57
CA GLU A 44 -10.41 24.93 -2.12
C GLU A 44 -10.79 25.41 -3.53
N GLU A 45 -10.74 26.71 -3.80
CA GLU A 45 -11.03 27.29 -5.11
C GLU A 45 -10.02 26.80 -6.16
N GLU A 46 -8.72 26.81 -5.84
CA GLU A 46 -7.67 26.26 -6.69
C GLU A 46 -7.90 24.76 -6.97
N ARG A 47 -8.23 24.00 -5.94
CA ARG A 47 -8.52 22.55 -6.12
C ARG A 47 -9.76 22.31 -6.98
N LEU A 48 -10.83 23.09 -6.82
CA LEU A 48 -12.02 22.98 -7.66
C LEU A 48 -11.78 23.39 -9.11
N ALA A 49 -10.76 24.21 -9.38
CA ALA A 49 -10.37 24.63 -10.72
C ALA A 49 -9.51 23.62 -11.48
N LEU A 50 -8.92 22.63 -10.78
CA LEU A 50 -8.12 21.60 -11.43
C LEU A 50 -8.94 20.82 -12.45
N PRO A 51 -8.34 20.46 -13.62
CA PRO A 51 -9.05 19.73 -14.66
C PRO A 51 -9.48 18.34 -14.18
N VAL A 52 -10.67 17.95 -14.58
CA VAL A 52 -11.24 16.63 -14.37
C VAL A 52 -11.32 15.91 -15.69
N GLN A 53 -10.84 14.68 -15.74
CA GLN A 53 -11.03 13.76 -16.86
C GLN A 53 -12.05 12.70 -16.47
N SER A 54 -13.01 12.44 -17.33
CA SER A 54 -13.87 11.28 -17.21
C SER A 54 -13.37 10.19 -18.17
N ASN A 55 -14.00 9.01 -18.12
CA ASN A 55 -13.69 7.93 -19.05
C ASN A 55 -13.73 8.44 -20.51
N GLU A 56 -12.76 8.02 -21.32
CA GLU A 56 -12.63 8.43 -22.73
C GLU A 56 -13.69 7.83 -23.66
N THR A 57 -14.63 7.05 -23.11
CA THR A 57 -15.73 6.47 -23.87
C THR A 57 -16.72 7.57 -24.28
N GLU A 58 -17.07 7.62 -25.57
CA GLU A 58 -18.13 8.47 -26.10
C GLU A 58 -19.42 8.26 -25.28
N ASP A 59 -20.10 9.34 -24.87
CA ASP A 59 -21.28 9.34 -24.01
C ASP A 59 -21.03 9.10 -22.49
N TRP A 60 -19.79 8.98 -22.02
CA TRP A 60 -19.54 8.92 -20.58
C TRP A 60 -19.82 10.29 -19.93
N PRO A 61 -20.60 10.35 -18.84
CA PRO A 61 -20.94 11.62 -18.22
C PRO A 61 -19.70 12.32 -17.66
N ALA A 62 -19.64 13.63 -17.77
CA ALA A 62 -18.61 14.42 -17.11
C ALA A 62 -18.70 14.23 -15.60
N GLY A 63 -17.56 13.95 -14.96
CA GLY A 63 -17.49 13.78 -13.51
C GLY A 63 -17.73 15.09 -12.77
N PRO A 64 -18.17 15.03 -11.49
CA PRO A 64 -18.39 16.21 -10.68
C PRO A 64 -17.06 16.93 -10.37
N LYS A 65 -17.13 18.24 -10.18
CA LYS A 65 -16.02 18.98 -9.56
C LYS A 65 -15.97 18.66 -8.06
N ILE A 66 -14.82 18.28 -7.57
CA ILE A 66 -14.59 17.94 -6.17
C ILE A 66 -13.45 18.78 -5.59
N SER A 67 -13.47 19.02 -4.28
CA SER A 67 -12.47 19.80 -3.57
C SER A 67 -11.18 19.01 -3.23
N ALA A 68 -11.15 17.70 -3.46
CA ALA A 68 -9.92 16.93 -3.31
C ALA A 68 -8.87 17.40 -4.34
N GLU A 69 -7.60 17.42 -3.96
CA GLU A 69 -6.49 17.78 -4.83
C GLU A 69 -6.23 16.71 -5.90
N SER A 70 -6.31 15.46 -5.52
CA SER A 70 -6.22 14.30 -6.40
C SER A 70 -7.36 13.33 -6.12
N ALA A 71 -7.89 12.67 -7.15
CA ALA A 71 -8.92 11.66 -7.01
C ALA A 71 -8.99 10.74 -8.23
N ILE A 72 -9.37 9.50 -8.00
CA ILE A 72 -9.59 8.51 -9.05
C ILE A 72 -10.81 7.65 -8.72
N LEU A 73 -11.53 7.23 -9.75
CA LEU A 73 -12.48 6.14 -9.69
C LEU A 73 -12.10 5.14 -10.77
N ILE A 74 -11.93 3.89 -10.40
CA ILE A 74 -11.66 2.79 -11.32
C ILE A 74 -12.72 1.69 -11.17
N ASP A 75 -12.90 0.93 -12.21
CA ASP A 75 -13.44 -0.42 -12.11
C ASP A 75 -12.36 -1.34 -11.55
N ALA A 76 -12.65 -2.02 -10.43
CA ALA A 76 -11.63 -2.78 -9.70
C ALA A 76 -11.14 -4.03 -10.44
N ASP A 77 -11.97 -4.61 -11.32
CA ASP A 77 -11.63 -5.84 -12.04
C ASP A 77 -10.86 -5.55 -13.34
N SER A 78 -11.31 -4.56 -14.11
CA SER A 78 -10.71 -4.20 -15.40
C SER A 78 -9.64 -3.12 -15.30
N HIS A 79 -9.54 -2.42 -14.17
CA HIS A 79 -8.74 -1.21 -13.94
C HIS A 79 -9.08 -0.05 -14.89
N ALA A 80 -10.25 -0.09 -15.53
CA ALA A 80 -10.71 1.01 -16.36
C ALA A 80 -10.92 2.28 -15.52
N ILE A 81 -10.32 3.38 -15.95
CA ILE A 81 -10.45 4.67 -15.26
C ILE A 81 -11.80 5.29 -15.65
N LEU A 82 -12.66 5.51 -14.66
CA LEU A 82 -13.98 6.10 -14.82
C LEU A 82 -14.00 7.60 -14.50
N TYR A 83 -13.08 8.05 -13.63
CA TYR A 83 -12.88 9.43 -13.23
C TYR A 83 -11.43 9.64 -12.83
N ALA A 84 -10.84 10.73 -13.28
CA ALA A 84 -9.46 11.07 -12.98
C ALA A 84 -9.32 12.57 -12.69
N LYS A 85 -8.60 12.90 -11.65
CA LYS A 85 -8.18 14.24 -11.30
C LYS A 85 -6.80 14.16 -10.68
N ASN A 86 -5.78 14.71 -11.34
CA ASN A 86 -4.41 14.80 -10.81
C ASN A 86 -3.86 13.45 -10.33
N ILE A 87 -4.17 12.36 -11.04
CA ILE A 87 -4.01 10.99 -10.51
C ILE A 87 -2.57 10.53 -10.31
N HIS A 88 -1.59 11.20 -10.94
CA HIS A 88 -0.16 10.91 -10.82
C HIS A 88 0.59 11.91 -9.93
N GLU A 89 -0.12 12.86 -9.31
CA GLU A 89 0.48 13.79 -8.36
C GLU A 89 0.92 13.03 -7.11
N GLN A 90 2.19 13.23 -6.71
CA GLN A 90 2.73 12.65 -5.49
C GLN A 90 2.24 13.45 -4.30
N LEU A 91 1.49 12.81 -3.43
CA LEU A 91 0.89 13.39 -2.24
C LEU A 91 1.19 12.52 -1.02
N TYR A 92 1.11 13.12 0.16
CA TYR A 92 1.27 12.39 1.42
C TYR A 92 0.04 11.53 1.70
N PRO A 93 0.19 10.17 1.78
CA PRO A 93 -0.95 9.26 1.89
C PRO A 93 -1.61 9.27 3.27
N ALA A 94 -0.91 9.69 4.31
CA ALA A 94 -1.34 9.51 5.68
C ALA A 94 -1.80 8.06 5.93
N SER A 95 -2.87 7.86 6.69
CA SER A 95 -3.38 6.52 7.05
C SER A 95 -3.92 5.67 5.89
N THR A 96 -3.99 6.18 4.66
CA THR A 96 -4.30 5.31 3.50
C THR A 96 -3.17 4.32 3.20
N THR A 97 -1.95 4.58 3.67
CA THR A 97 -0.80 3.66 3.72
C THR A 97 -1.17 2.28 4.29
N LYS A 98 -2.07 2.25 5.28
CA LYS A 98 -2.47 1.04 6.00
C LYS A 98 -3.17 -0.01 5.13
N LEU A 99 -3.68 0.38 3.95
CA LEU A 99 -4.18 -0.59 2.96
C LEU A 99 -3.06 -1.54 2.52
N LEU A 100 -1.89 -0.98 2.16
CA LEU A 100 -0.74 -1.77 1.74
C LEU A 100 -0.17 -2.59 2.91
N THR A 101 -0.13 -2.02 4.11
CA THR A 101 0.30 -2.73 5.32
C THR A 101 -0.56 -3.97 5.58
N CYS A 102 -1.89 -3.83 5.55
CA CYS A 102 -2.80 -4.95 5.76
C CYS A 102 -2.73 -5.98 4.63
N LEU A 103 -2.56 -5.53 3.38
CA LEU A 103 -2.39 -6.42 2.23
C LEU A 103 -1.16 -7.32 2.41
N ILE A 104 -0.01 -6.72 2.70
CA ILE A 104 1.24 -7.45 2.93
C ILE A 104 1.11 -8.41 4.12
N ALA A 105 0.49 -7.97 5.21
CA ALA A 105 0.29 -8.78 6.39
C ALA A 105 -0.58 -10.02 6.11
N ALA A 106 -1.66 -9.86 5.35
CA ALA A 106 -2.54 -10.96 4.98
C ALA A 106 -1.90 -11.96 3.98
N GLU A 107 -0.94 -11.49 3.17
CA GLU A 107 -0.22 -12.34 2.23
C GLU A 107 0.95 -13.11 2.87
N ASN A 108 1.52 -12.63 3.97
CA ASN A 108 2.75 -13.16 4.56
C ASN A 108 2.60 -13.73 5.96
N GLY A 109 1.47 -13.52 6.64
CA GLY A 109 1.17 -14.03 7.97
C GLY A 109 -0.08 -14.89 8.00
N ASN A 110 -0.25 -15.69 9.07
CA ASN A 110 -1.52 -16.36 9.32
C ASN A 110 -2.37 -15.52 10.27
N LEU A 111 -3.66 -15.44 10.01
CA LEU A 111 -4.58 -14.58 10.78
C LEU A 111 -4.64 -14.91 12.28
N ASP A 112 -4.36 -16.16 12.65
CA ASP A 112 -4.35 -16.65 14.03
C ASP A 112 -2.98 -16.45 14.73
N ASP A 113 -1.94 -16.02 14.01
CA ASP A 113 -0.61 -15.80 14.57
C ASP A 113 -0.63 -14.68 15.62
N THR A 114 0.14 -14.86 16.68
CA THR A 114 0.23 -13.89 17.77
C THR A 114 1.21 -12.78 17.41
N VAL A 115 0.72 -11.55 17.36
CA VAL A 115 1.51 -10.32 17.20
C VAL A 115 1.71 -9.68 18.56
N THR A 116 2.97 -9.53 18.98
CA THR A 116 3.36 -8.87 20.25
C THR A 116 3.70 -7.41 19.97
N PHE A 117 3.20 -6.51 20.82
CA PHE A 117 3.44 -5.08 20.73
C PHE A 117 4.75 -4.74 21.45
N SER A 118 5.78 -4.45 20.70
CA SER A 118 7.08 -4.06 21.23
C SER A 118 7.07 -2.64 21.80
N HIS A 119 8.11 -2.31 22.57
CA HIS A 119 8.37 -0.92 22.97
C HIS A 119 8.39 0.02 21.76
N THR A 120 9.11 -0.34 20.70
CA THR A 120 9.22 0.48 19.49
C THR A 120 7.87 0.67 18.81
N ALA A 121 7.08 -0.40 18.65
CA ALA A 121 5.76 -0.33 18.03
C ALA A 121 4.83 0.67 18.72
N VAL A 122 4.88 0.72 20.06
CA VAL A 122 4.01 1.60 20.86
C VAL A 122 4.62 3.00 21.02
N SER A 123 5.88 3.11 21.43
CA SER A 123 6.50 4.40 21.80
C SER A 123 6.81 5.32 20.61
N SER A 124 6.91 4.77 19.40
CA SER A 124 7.14 5.56 18.19
C SER A 124 5.88 6.27 17.66
N VAL A 125 4.70 5.98 18.23
CA VAL A 125 3.47 6.67 17.87
C VAL A 125 3.37 7.99 18.62
N PRO A 126 3.22 9.13 17.92
CA PRO A 126 2.99 10.43 18.56
C PRO A 126 1.74 10.41 19.45
N SER A 127 1.73 11.22 20.52
CA SER A 127 0.63 11.26 21.49
C SER A 127 -0.73 11.67 20.91
N ASP A 128 -0.74 12.36 19.79
CA ASP A 128 -1.92 12.74 19.01
C ASP A 128 -2.22 11.76 17.86
N GLY A 129 -1.39 10.72 17.72
CA GLY A 129 -1.55 9.67 16.71
C GLY A 129 -2.74 8.76 17.04
N SER A 130 -3.47 8.31 16.01
CA SER A 130 -4.53 7.32 16.18
C SER A 130 -3.95 6.01 16.73
N ASN A 131 -4.51 5.51 17.81
CA ASN A 131 -4.15 4.23 18.43
C ASN A 131 -5.42 3.52 18.92
N MET A 132 -5.31 2.27 19.33
CA MET A 132 -6.38 1.50 19.97
C MET A 132 -6.09 1.19 21.44
N GLY A 133 -4.98 1.73 21.99
CA GLY A 133 -4.64 1.67 23.40
C GLY A 133 -4.01 0.35 23.84
N ILE A 134 -3.29 -0.35 22.95
CA ILE A 134 -2.56 -1.55 23.31
C ILE A 134 -1.21 -1.17 23.89
N ASP A 135 -0.89 -1.70 25.06
CA ASP A 135 0.34 -1.43 25.78
C ASP A 135 1.50 -2.33 25.32
N GLU A 136 2.73 -1.87 25.61
CA GLU A 136 3.94 -2.66 25.42
C GLU A 136 3.84 -4.02 26.13
N GLY A 137 4.24 -5.08 25.43
CA GLY A 137 4.22 -6.46 25.92
C GLY A 137 2.87 -7.17 25.76
N GLN A 138 1.80 -6.45 25.48
CA GLN A 138 0.51 -7.07 25.13
C GLN A 138 0.59 -7.73 23.75
N SER A 139 -0.36 -8.61 23.46
CA SER A 139 -0.40 -9.33 22.19
C SER A 139 -1.83 -9.60 21.71
N LEU A 140 -1.99 -9.64 20.41
CA LEU A 140 -3.25 -9.93 19.72
C LEU A 140 -3.02 -10.89 18.56
N PRO A 141 -4.02 -11.70 18.17
CA PRO A 141 -4.01 -12.36 16.87
C PRO A 141 -3.87 -11.36 15.73
N LEU A 142 -3.17 -11.73 14.65
CA LEU A 142 -2.98 -10.88 13.47
C LEU A 142 -4.32 -10.36 12.93
N GLU A 143 -5.36 -11.21 12.86
CA GLU A 143 -6.70 -10.78 12.43
C GLU A 143 -7.20 -9.58 13.26
N LYS A 144 -7.08 -9.63 14.58
CA LYS A 144 -7.49 -8.53 15.46
C LYS A 144 -6.65 -7.27 15.23
N CYS A 145 -5.33 -7.41 14.99
CA CYS A 145 -4.50 -6.28 14.61
C CYS A 145 -4.98 -5.62 13.32
N LEU A 146 -5.34 -6.41 12.28
CA LEU A 146 -5.88 -5.87 11.02
C LEU A 146 -7.22 -5.13 11.23
N TYR A 147 -8.09 -5.63 12.12
CA TYR A 147 -9.30 -4.87 12.52
C TYR A 147 -8.93 -3.55 13.21
N GLY A 148 -7.97 -3.55 14.13
CA GLY A 148 -7.47 -2.34 14.78
C GLY A 148 -6.95 -1.31 13.77
N ILE A 149 -6.16 -1.77 12.82
CA ILE A 149 -5.57 -0.95 11.75
C ILE A 149 -6.65 -0.34 10.85
N MET A 150 -7.61 -1.14 10.37
CA MET A 150 -8.57 -0.67 9.37
C MET A 150 -9.77 0.07 9.97
N VAL A 151 -10.25 -0.34 11.14
CA VAL A 151 -11.42 0.27 11.80
C VAL A 151 -11.00 1.48 12.65
N GLY A 152 -9.96 1.33 13.47
CA GLY A 152 -9.46 2.36 14.40
C GLY A 152 -8.37 3.25 13.81
N SER A 153 -7.76 2.84 12.70
CA SER A 153 -6.54 3.48 12.16
C SER A 153 -5.36 3.38 13.15
N ALA A 154 -5.26 2.30 13.91
CA ALA A 154 -4.27 2.12 14.96
C ALA A 154 -2.83 2.09 14.40
N ASN A 155 -2.01 3.05 14.82
CA ASN A 155 -0.62 3.18 14.35
C ASN A 155 0.30 2.16 15.02
N GLU A 156 0.14 1.93 16.33
CA GLU A 156 0.91 0.94 17.09
C GLU A 156 0.66 -0.48 16.55
N ALA A 157 -0.58 -0.77 16.13
CA ALA A 157 -0.88 -2.07 15.53
C ALA A 157 -0.22 -2.23 14.14
N ALA A 158 -0.18 -1.16 13.33
CA ALA A 158 0.53 -1.19 12.06
C ALA A 158 2.04 -1.42 12.25
N ASN A 159 2.64 -0.78 13.26
CA ASN A 159 4.05 -0.97 13.62
C ASN A 159 4.32 -2.40 14.12
N ALA A 160 3.47 -2.91 15.03
CA ALA A 160 3.62 -4.26 15.58
C ALA A 160 3.50 -5.33 14.48
N VAL A 161 2.56 -5.14 13.55
CA VAL A 161 2.41 -6.02 12.39
C VAL A 161 3.63 -5.93 11.47
N ALA A 162 4.19 -4.75 11.25
CA ALA A 162 5.41 -4.58 10.46
C ALA A 162 6.60 -5.33 11.08
N GLU A 163 6.79 -5.21 12.39
CA GLU A 163 7.84 -5.94 13.11
C GLU A 163 7.60 -7.46 13.07
N TYR A 164 6.36 -7.90 13.24
CA TYR A 164 5.99 -9.32 13.15
C TYR A 164 6.33 -9.92 11.77
N ILE A 165 6.00 -9.23 10.68
CA ILE A 165 6.20 -9.74 9.30
C ILE A 165 7.66 -9.68 8.87
N SER A 166 8.39 -8.62 9.23
CA SER A 166 9.71 -8.31 8.65
C SER A 166 10.82 -8.13 9.69
N GLY A 167 10.51 -8.27 10.99
CA GLY A 167 11.47 -8.10 12.07
C GLY A 167 11.72 -6.65 12.48
N SER A 168 11.43 -5.67 11.61
CA SER A 168 11.52 -4.23 11.93
C SER A 168 10.67 -3.39 10.99
N ILE A 169 10.36 -2.15 11.41
CA ILE A 169 9.61 -1.19 10.58
C ILE A 169 10.37 -0.82 9.29
N PRO A 170 11.70 -0.56 9.29
CA PRO A 170 12.43 -0.28 8.06
C PRO A 170 12.49 -1.46 7.07
N GLU A 171 12.63 -2.68 7.56
CA GLU A 171 12.58 -3.88 6.71
C GLU A 171 11.19 -4.05 6.10
N PHE A 172 10.14 -3.74 6.87
CA PHE A 172 8.77 -3.74 6.34
C PHE A 172 8.56 -2.67 5.28
N ALA A 173 9.09 -1.46 5.44
CA ALA A 173 9.05 -0.41 4.43
C ALA A 173 9.72 -0.86 3.11
N THR A 174 10.83 -1.60 3.20
CA THR A 174 11.47 -2.22 2.03
C THR A 174 10.51 -3.21 1.34
N LEU A 175 9.80 -4.03 2.11
CA LEU A 175 8.78 -4.97 1.58
C LEU A 175 7.59 -4.22 0.98
N MET A 176 7.17 -3.10 1.58
CA MET A 176 6.10 -2.25 1.05
C MET A 176 6.46 -1.70 -0.34
N ASN A 177 7.66 -1.16 -0.50
CA ASN A 177 8.11 -0.63 -1.79
C ASN A 177 8.24 -1.72 -2.85
N LYS A 178 8.69 -2.91 -2.47
CA LYS A 178 8.70 -4.08 -3.36
C LYS A 178 7.30 -4.46 -3.80
N LYS A 179 6.35 -4.57 -2.86
CA LYS A 179 4.96 -4.91 -3.16
C LYS A 179 4.27 -3.85 -4.02
N ALA A 180 4.50 -2.56 -3.75
CA ALA A 180 4.00 -1.48 -4.57
C ALA A 180 4.48 -1.60 -6.02
N ALA A 181 5.78 -1.86 -6.23
CA ALA A 181 6.33 -2.10 -7.57
C ALA A 181 5.71 -3.33 -8.26
N GLU A 182 5.48 -4.44 -7.53
CA GLU A 182 4.81 -5.63 -8.04
C GLU A 182 3.36 -5.36 -8.49
N LEU A 183 2.67 -4.42 -7.81
CA LEU A 183 1.32 -3.98 -8.18
C LEU A 183 1.31 -2.98 -9.35
N GLY A 184 2.48 -2.52 -9.81
CA GLY A 184 2.61 -1.56 -10.91
C GLY A 184 2.62 -0.10 -10.47
N CYS A 185 2.76 0.20 -9.17
CA CYS A 185 2.91 1.56 -8.66
C CYS A 185 4.22 2.18 -9.17
N GLN A 186 4.15 3.43 -9.61
CA GLN A 186 5.29 4.17 -10.18
C GLN A 186 5.57 5.50 -9.46
N ASP A 187 4.58 6.02 -8.76
CA ASP A 187 4.59 7.34 -8.13
C ASP A 187 4.61 7.24 -6.60
N SER A 188 5.07 6.12 -6.03
CA SER A 188 4.98 5.84 -4.59
C SER A 188 6.33 5.50 -3.98
N HIS A 189 6.51 5.97 -2.74
CA HIS A 189 7.55 5.50 -1.83
C HIS A 189 6.99 5.44 -0.41
N PHE A 190 7.16 4.32 0.26
CA PHE A 190 6.67 4.06 1.62
C PHE A 190 7.85 3.96 2.58
N ALA A 191 7.90 4.84 3.57
CA ALA A 191 8.96 4.90 4.58
C ALA A 191 8.56 4.17 5.89
N ASN A 192 7.25 4.04 6.16
CA ASN A 192 6.74 3.38 7.36
C ASN A 192 5.39 2.68 7.11
N ALA A 193 4.96 1.86 8.08
CA ALA A 193 3.77 1.03 7.97
C ALA A 193 2.45 1.74 8.31
N ASN A 194 2.49 2.91 8.93
CA ASN A 194 1.31 3.55 9.52
C ASN A 194 0.88 4.83 8.80
N GLY A 195 1.75 5.42 7.98
CA GLY A 195 1.48 6.66 7.24
C GLY A 195 1.70 7.93 8.06
N ILE A 196 2.40 7.88 9.19
CA ILE A 196 2.91 9.07 9.86
C ILE A 196 3.88 9.77 8.91
N HIS A 197 3.79 11.09 8.87
CA HIS A 197 4.51 11.91 7.91
C HIS A 197 6.04 11.72 7.96
N GLU A 198 6.60 11.47 6.81
CA GLU A 198 8.02 11.55 6.49
C GLU A 198 8.14 12.16 5.09
N ASP A 199 9.17 12.97 4.84
CA ASP A 199 9.31 13.72 3.58
C ASP A 199 9.37 12.82 2.33
N ASP A 200 9.87 11.59 2.50
CA ASP A 200 9.98 10.58 1.45
C ASP A 200 8.82 9.55 1.48
N HIS A 201 7.77 9.78 2.27
CA HIS A 201 6.59 8.92 2.34
C HIS A 201 5.45 9.48 1.50
N TYR A 202 5.35 9.08 0.25
CA TYR A 202 4.37 9.61 -0.71
C TYR A 202 3.77 8.52 -1.60
N THR A 203 2.65 8.85 -2.22
CA THR A 203 1.96 8.02 -3.21
C THR A 203 1.10 8.90 -4.13
N SER A 204 0.51 8.31 -5.16
CA SER A 204 -0.47 8.96 -6.02
C SER A 204 -1.86 8.33 -5.89
N ALA A 205 -2.91 9.02 -6.36
CA ALA A 205 -4.25 8.43 -6.39
C ALA A 205 -4.29 7.20 -7.30
N TYR A 206 -3.54 7.21 -8.41
CA TYR A 206 -3.44 6.06 -9.31
C TYR A 206 -2.85 4.85 -8.59
N ASP A 207 -1.71 5.01 -7.94
CA ASP A 207 -1.05 3.91 -7.21
C ASP A 207 -1.92 3.39 -6.05
N LEU A 208 -2.56 4.31 -5.29
CA LEU A 208 -3.50 3.91 -4.25
C LEU A 208 -4.70 3.13 -4.79
N SER A 209 -5.13 3.39 -6.02
CA SER A 209 -6.21 2.62 -6.64
C SER A 209 -5.80 1.18 -6.94
N LEU A 210 -4.55 0.94 -7.37
CA LEU A 210 -3.99 -0.40 -7.59
C LEU A 210 -3.88 -1.17 -6.26
N ILE A 211 -3.36 -0.50 -5.22
CA ILE A 211 -3.27 -1.07 -3.87
C ILE A 211 -4.66 -1.38 -3.32
N GLY A 212 -5.63 -0.45 -3.51
CA GLY A 212 -7.01 -0.62 -3.09
C GLY A 212 -7.70 -1.78 -3.78
N ALA A 213 -7.54 -1.93 -5.09
CA ALA A 213 -8.07 -3.06 -5.85
C ALA A 213 -7.52 -4.39 -5.31
N ALA A 214 -6.19 -4.50 -5.13
CA ALA A 214 -5.56 -5.68 -4.56
C ALA A 214 -6.06 -6.00 -3.14
N PHE A 215 -6.24 -4.96 -2.30
CA PHE A 215 -6.78 -5.12 -0.95
C PHE A 215 -8.21 -5.69 -0.96
N PHE A 216 -9.10 -5.14 -1.79
CA PHE A 216 -10.52 -5.56 -1.83
C PHE A 216 -10.74 -6.86 -2.60
N HIS A 217 -9.80 -7.32 -3.43
CA HIS A 217 -9.82 -8.67 -4.00
C HIS A 217 -9.50 -9.78 -2.98
N ASN A 218 -8.98 -9.43 -1.81
CA ASN A 218 -8.81 -10.37 -0.71
C ASN A 218 -10.08 -10.37 0.17
N ASP A 219 -10.83 -11.48 0.18
CA ASP A 219 -12.12 -11.60 0.90
C ASP A 219 -12.02 -11.26 2.39
N ALA A 220 -10.95 -11.68 3.06
CA ALA A 220 -10.76 -11.39 4.49
C ALA A 220 -10.54 -9.89 4.73
N LEU A 221 -9.72 -9.25 3.90
CA LEU A 221 -9.46 -7.81 3.99
C LEU A 221 -10.68 -6.98 3.58
N ALA A 222 -11.42 -7.41 2.55
CA ALA A 222 -12.67 -6.76 2.17
C ALA A 222 -13.70 -6.78 3.32
N LYS A 223 -13.83 -7.91 4.02
CA LYS A 223 -14.66 -8.03 5.24
C LYS A 223 -14.19 -7.07 6.32
N ILE A 224 -12.89 -7.06 6.63
CA ILE A 224 -12.30 -6.18 7.65
C ILE A 224 -12.50 -4.71 7.29
N GLY A 225 -12.18 -4.32 6.05
CA GLY A 225 -12.28 -2.95 5.56
C GLY A 225 -13.71 -2.39 5.57
N ASN A 226 -14.71 -3.24 5.37
CA ASN A 226 -16.13 -2.89 5.37
C ASN A 226 -16.81 -3.03 6.75
N THR A 227 -16.05 -3.32 7.81
CA THR A 227 -16.61 -3.46 9.16
C THR A 227 -16.91 -2.10 9.78
N PRO A 228 -18.18 -1.78 10.13
CA PRO A 228 -18.55 -0.48 10.68
C PRO A 228 -18.10 -0.29 12.13
N GLN A 229 -18.05 -1.36 12.90
CA GLN A 229 -17.62 -1.38 14.29
C GLN A 229 -17.07 -2.76 14.64
N TYR A 230 -15.99 -2.81 15.42
CA TYR A 230 -15.42 -4.06 15.91
C TYR A 230 -15.31 -4.06 17.42
N HIS A 231 -15.71 -5.17 18.06
CA HIS A 231 -15.65 -5.38 19.50
C HIS A 231 -14.41 -6.22 19.84
N PHE A 232 -13.48 -5.60 20.56
CA PHE A 232 -12.32 -6.27 21.13
C PHE A 232 -12.69 -6.86 22.49
N THR A 233 -12.80 -8.17 22.53
CA THR A 233 -13.02 -8.90 23.78
C THR A 233 -11.70 -9.22 24.44
N PRO A 234 -11.64 -9.26 25.80
CA PRO A 234 -10.44 -9.63 26.54
C PRO A 234 -9.84 -10.97 26.07
N THR A 235 -8.52 -11.03 26.07
CA THR A 235 -7.74 -12.24 25.83
C THR A 235 -6.65 -12.35 26.90
N GLU A 236 -5.93 -13.47 26.94
CA GLU A 236 -4.78 -13.62 27.85
C GLU A 236 -3.68 -12.56 27.56
N GLY A 237 -3.49 -12.21 26.27
CA GLY A 237 -2.46 -11.25 25.85
C GLY A 237 -2.93 -9.80 25.86
N GLN A 238 -4.24 -9.52 25.98
CA GLN A 238 -4.79 -8.17 26.00
C GLN A 238 -6.10 -8.21 26.83
N PRO A 239 -6.10 -7.64 28.05
CA PRO A 239 -7.19 -7.83 29.04
C PRO A 239 -8.35 -6.87 28.88
N ASP A 240 -8.26 -5.84 28.01
CA ASP A 240 -9.25 -4.80 27.91
C ASP A 240 -10.46 -5.20 27.04
N ASP A 241 -11.63 -4.65 27.37
CA ASP A 241 -12.88 -4.80 26.63
C ASP A 241 -13.27 -3.43 26.02
N PHE A 242 -13.20 -3.30 24.69
CA PHE A 242 -13.48 -2.04 24.02
C PHE A 242 -14.01 -2.19 22.59
N TYR A 243 -14.61 -1.10 22.10
CA TYR A 243 -15.12 -1.01 20.74
C TYR A 243 -14.33 0.01 19.92
N LEU A 244 -14.02 -0.33 18.67
CA LEU A 244 -13.58 0.61 17.67
C LEU A 244 -14.69 0.86 16.65
N LYS A 245 -14.94 2.12 16.33
CA LYS A 245 -15.88 2.54 15.28
C LYS A 245 -15.09 2.95 14.04
N ASN A 246 -15.54 2.52 12.87
CA ASN A 246 -14.91 2.90 11.61
C ASN A 246 -15.03 4.42 11.39
N LYS A 247 -13.94 5.04 10.97
CA LYS A 247 -13.88 6.48 10.71
C LYS A 247 -14.52 6.88 9.38
N ARG A 248 -14.85 5.91 8.53
CA ARG A 248 -15.45 6.14 7.20
C ARG A 248 -16.96 6.22 7.30
N LYS A 249 -17.51 7.41 7.07
CA LYS A 249 -18.95 7.69 7.24
C LYS A 249 -19.87 6.89 6.32
N LEU A 250 -19.40 6.51 5.13
CA LEU A 250 -20.15 5.61 4.22
C LEU A 250 -20.31 4.22 4.84
N ILE A 251 -19.25 3.67 5.45
CA ILE A 251 -19.27 2.34 6.06
C ILE A 251 -20.11 2.32 7.34
N THR A 252 -20.09 3.41 8.13
CA THR A 252 -20.90 3.52 9.35
C THR A 252 -22.36 3.89 9.09
N GLY A 253 -22.71 4.17 7.84
CA GLY A 253 -24.07 4.61 7.47
C GLY A 253 -24.41 6.04 7.87
N GLU A 254 -23.42 6.83 8.31
CA GLU A 254 -23.63 8.26 8.63
C GLU A 254 -23.87 9.10 7.35
N ILE A 255 -23.36 8.63 6.22
CA ILE A 255 -23.69 9.13 4.87
C ILE A 255 -24.43 8.00 4.18
N PRO A 256 -25.72 8.17 3.85
CA PRO A 256 -26.45 7.13 3.12
C PRO A 256 -25.86 6.94 1.72
N CYS A 257 -25.75 5.68 1.31
CA CYS A 257 -25.34 5.27 -0.03
C CYS A 257 -26.41 4.29 -0.51
N ASP A 258 -27.16 4.65 -1.55
CA ASP A 258 -28.18 3.82 -2.18
C ASP A 258 -27.56 2.87 -3.19
#